data_fe9adb6bee95bfd577c10426e225d43a
#
_entry.id   fe9adb6bee95bfd577c10426e225d43a
#
_cell.length_a   1.000
_cell.length_b   1.000
_cell.length_c   1.000
_cell.angle_alpha   90.00
_cell.angle_beta   90.00
_cell.angle_gamma   90.00
#
_symmetry.space_group_name_H-M   'P 1'
#
loop_
_entity.id
_entity.type
_entity.pdbx_description
1 polymer ?
#
loop_
_entity_poly.entity_id
_entity_poly.type
_entity_poly.pdbx_seq_one_letter_code
_entity_poly.pdbx_strand_id
1 'polypeptide(L)'
;MLVGHPPFVAENQMETYHKIMRGKYKMPANFPRPAKAILSQFLTHNPAGRLGCWKGGTRDVTTHEFFRAIAWNDLEAKKIKMAYVPKITNPLDTSNFDDYPDADPDAHTWDKYVDASYETIWASEFGS
;
A
#
# COMPACT_ATOMS: atom_id res chain seq x y z
N MET A 1 8.18 -4.65 -1.64
CA MET A 1 8.71 -5.64 -0.71
C MET A 1 9.68 -6.63 -1.37
N LEU A 2 9.31 -7.39 -2.41
CA LEU A 2 10.23 -8.38 -3.04
C LEU A 2 11.45 -7.78 -3.75
N VAL A 3 11.41 -6.52 -4.16
CA VAL A 3 12.49 -5.85 -4.93
C VAL A 3 13.09 -4.67 -4.18
N GLY A 4 12.42 -4.16 -3.15
CA GLY A 4 12.85 -2.99 -2.39
C GLY A 4 12.53 -1.63 -3.02
N HIS A 5 11.93 -1.61 -4.20
CA HIS A 5 11.50 -0.36 -4.85
C HIS A 5 10.16 -0.51 -5.58
N PRO A 6 9.43 0.59 -5.83
CA PRO A 6 8.19 0.57 -6.59
C PRO A 6 8.40 0.23 -8.08
N PRO A 7 7.36 -0.33 -8.77
CA PRO A 7 7.48 -0.73 -10.17
C PRO A 7 7.60 0.44 -11.16
N PHE A 8 7.11 1.62 -10.81
CA PHE A 8 7.02 2.80 -11.68
C PHE A 8 7.94 3.96 -11.26
N VAL A 9 9.00 3.65 -10.49
CA VAL A 9 9.94 4.68 -10.05
C VAL A 9 10.70 5.29 -11.24
N ALA A 10 10.89 6.61 -11.21
CA ALA A 10 11.67 7.39 -12.17
C ALA A 10 12.43 8.50 -11.44
N GLU A 11 13.28 9.24 -12.15
CA GLU A 11 14.08 10.34 -11.59
C GLU A 11 13.22 11.52 -11.14
N ASN A 12 12.10 11.74 -11.80
CA ASN A 12 11.17 12.80 -11.44
C ASN A 12 9.70 12.32 -11.43
N GLN A 13 8.84 13.12 -10.83
CA GLN A 13 7.43 12.79 -10.63
C GLN A 13 6.66 12.67 -11.96
N MET A 14 6.96 13.53 -12.93
CA MET A 14 6.26 13.51 -14.23
C MET A 14 6.57 12.23 -15.02
N GLU A 15 7.82 11.79 -15.01
CA GLU A 15 8.19 10.50 -15.63
C GLU A 15 7.54 9.31 -14.91
N THR A 16 7.45 9.37 -13.57
CA THR A 16 6.72 8.37 -12.79
C THR A 16 5.27 8.29 -13.25
N TYR A 17 4.58 9.42 -13.39
CA TYR A 17 3.20 9.48 -13.91
C TYR A 17 3.09 8.92 -15.33
N HIS A 18 4.03 9.25 -16.21
CA HIS A 18 4.06 8.69 -17.56
C HIS A 18 4.23 7.17 -17.56
N LYS A 19 5.08 6.61 -16.69
CA LYS A 19 5.23 5.16 -16.55
C LYS A 19 3.94 4.50 -16.06
N ILE A 20 3.27 5.11 -15.07
CA ILE A 20 1.98 4.63 -14.54
C ILE A 20 0.92 4.64 -15.65
N MET A 21 0.79 5.76 -16.36
CA MET A 21 -0.18 5.91 -17.45
C MET A 21 0.04 4.92 -18.61
N ARG A 22 1.29 4.58 -18.89
CA ARG A 22 1.63 3.58 -19.93
C ARG A 22 1.49 2.15 -19.43
N GLY A 23 1.41 1.93 -18.13
CA GLY A 23 1.36 0.60 -17.50
C GLY A 23 2.61 -0.25 -17.78
N LYS A 24 3.73 0.37 -18.16
CA LYS A 24 4.98 -0.33 -18.50
C LYS A 24 5.91 -0.35 -17.31
N TYR A 25 6.21 -1.53 -16.83
CA TYR A 25 7.17 -1.79 -15.74
C TYR A 25 8.10 -2.96 -16.13
N LYS A 26 9.24 -3.03 -15.47
CA LYS A 26 10.21 -4.10 -15.68
C LYS A 26 10.09 -5.14 -14.56
N MET A 27 9.74 -6.36 -14.92
CA MET A 27 9.68 -7.47 -13.98
C MET A 27 11.08 -8.09 -13.82
N PRO A 28 11.59 -8.24 -12.58
CA PRO A 28 12.86 -8.91 -12.34
C PRO A 28 12.87 -10.35 -12.85
N ALA A 29 14.01 -10.78 -13.43
CA ALA A 29 14.15 -12.11 -14.00
C ALA A 29 13.99 -13.23 -12.96
N ASN A 30 14.48 -12.99 -11.75
CA ASN A 30 14.58 -13.98 -10.66
C ASN A 30 13.30 -14.14 -9.83
N PHE A 31 12.20 -13.48 -10.22
CA PHE A 31 10.95 -13.66 -9.48
C PHE A 31 10.40 -15.07 -9.64
N PRO A 32 9.89 -15.67 -8.53
CA PRO A 32 9.12 -16.89 -8.59
C PRO A 32 7.92 -16.75 -9.52
N ARG A 33 7.58 -17.83 -10.24
CA ARG A 33 6.44 -17.83 -11.18
C ARG A 33 5.13 -17.32 -10.57
N PRO A 34 4.70 -17.78 -9.38
CA PRO A 34 3.46 -17.29 -8.75
C PRO A 34 3.51 -15.80 -8.42
N ALA A 35 4.68 -15.26 -8.02
CA ALA A 35 4.85 -13.85 -7.76
C ALA A 35 4.75 -13.01 -9.04
N LYS A 36 5.34 -13.48 -10.15
CA LYS A 36 5.16 -12.83 -11.47
C LYS A 36 3.70 -12.81 -11.90
N ALA A 37 3.01 -13.93 -11.73
CA ALA A 37 1.61 -14.07 -12.13
C ALA A 37 0.72 -13.08 -11.36
N ILE A 38 0.78 -13.06 -10.03
CA ILE A 38 -0.06 -12.17 -9.23
C ILE A 38 0.25 -10.70 -9.46
N LEU A 39 1.53 -10.33 -9.57
CA LEU A 39 1.93 -8.94 -9.82
C LEU A 39 1.47 -8.46 -11.20
N SER A 40 1.58 -9.28 -12.24
CA SER A 40 1.09 -8.91 -13.57
C SER A 40 -0.42 -8.70 -13.59
N GLN A 41 -1.18 -9.47 -12.81
CA GLN A 41 -2.63 -9.32 -12.69
C GLN A 41 -3.02 -8.09 -11.86
N PHE A 42 -2.30 -7.76 -10.77
CA PHE A 42 -2.54 -6.55 -9.99
C PHE A 42 -2.13 -5.27 -10.73
N LEU A 43 -1.06 -5.34 -11.54
CA LEU A 43 -0.55 -4.21 -12.30
C LEU A 43 -1.16 -4.12 -13.71
N THR A 44 -2.25 -4.86 -13.97
CA THR A 44 -3.00 -4.74 -15.21
C THR A 44 -3.52 -3.31 -15.37
N HIS A 45 -3.18 -2.67 -16.50
CA HIS A 45 -3.50 -1.26 -16.76
C HIS A 45 -5.00 -1.00 -16.76
N ASN A 46 -5.78 -1.84 -17.43
CA ASN A 46 -7.24 -1.74 -17.42
C ASN A 46 -7.80 -2.22 -16.07
N PRO A 47 -8.45 -1.36 -15.27
CA PRO A 47 -9.01 -1.76 -13.98
C PRO A 47 -10.01 -2.91 -14.06
N ALA A 48 -10.82 -2.99 -15.11
CA ALA A 48 -11.80 -4.07 -15.27
C ALA A 48 -11.16 -5.47 -15.45
N GLY A 49 -9.92 -5.51 -15.97
CA GLY A 49 -9.14 -6.75 -16.09
C GLY A 49 -8.25 -7.05 -14.90
N ARG A 50 -8.21 -6.16 -13.90
CA ARG A 50 -7.31 -6.27 -12.75
C ARG A 50 -7.82 -7.30 -11.76
N LEU A 51 -6.91 -8.08 -11.18
CA LEU A 51 -7.23 -9.05 -10.14
C LEU A 51 -7.92 -8.35 -8.95
N GLY A 52 -9.02 -8.91 -8.47
CA GLY A 52 -9.85 -8.33 -7.43
C GLY A 52 -10.99 -7.45 -7.93
N CYS A 53 -10.96 -7.02 -9.20
CA CYS A 53 -12.06 -6.29 -9.85
C CYS A 53 -13.05 -7.21 -10.59
N TRP A 54 -12.81 -8.51 -10.59
CA TRP A 54 -13.68 -9.50 -11.22
C TRP A 54 -14.85 -9.87 -10.32
N LYS A 55 -15.79 -10.67 -10.84
CA LYS A 55 -17.01 -11.10 -10.12
C LYS A 55 -16.72 -11.77 -8.78
N GLY A 56 -15.59 -12.44 -8.63
CA GLY A 56 -15.17 -13.10 -7.38
C GLY A 56 -14.57 -12.14 -6.34
N GLY A 57 -14.17 -10.92 -6.75
CA GLY A 57 -13.63 -9.91 -5.84
C GLY A 57 -12.44 -10.42 -5.03
N THR A 58 -12.53 -10.32 -3.71
CA THR A 58 -11.48 -10.79 -2.78
C THR A 58 -11.19 -12.28 -2.92
N ARG A 59 -12.20 -13.10 -3.28
CA ARG A 59 -12.00 -14.52 -3.47
C ARG A 59 -11.03 -14.82 -4.61
N ASP A 60 -11.08 -14.07 -5.71
CA ASP A 60 -10.15 -14.26 -6.83
C ASP A 60 -8.69 -14.00 -6.40
N VAL A 61 -8.50 -13.07 -5.46
CA VAL A 61 -7.20 -12.78 -4.87
C VAL A 61 -6.76 -13.92 -3.93
N THR A 62 -7.59 -14.29 -2.97
CA THR A 62 -7.23 -15.26 -1.92
C THR A 62 -7.01 -16.67 -2.46
N THR A 63 -7.66 -17.03 -3.57
CA THR A 63 -7.49 -18.35 -4.23
C THR A 63 -6.36 -18.38 -5.25
N HIS A 64 -5.69 -17.24 -5.50
CA HIS A 64 -4.57 -17.20 -6.43
C HIS A 64 -3.41 -18.11 -5.99
N GLU A 65 -2.72 -18.75 -6.94
CA GLU A 65 -1.62 -19.69 -6.67
C GLU A 65 -0.54 -19.13 -5.74
N PHE A 66 -0.30 -17.83 -5.79
CA PHE A 66 0.68 -17.16 -4.92
C PHE A 66 0.36 -17.34 -3.42
N PHE A 67 -0.92 -17.41 -3.09
CA PHE A 67 -1.39 -17.56 -1.72
C PHE A 67 -1.78 -18.99 -1.34
N ARG A 68 -1.55 -19.97 -2.22
CA ARG A 68 -1.97 -21.36 -2.01
C ARG A 68 -1.52 -21.98 -0.69
N ALA A 69 -0.37 -21.54 -0.16
CA ALA A 69 0.16 -22.05 1.10
C ALA A 69 -0.45 -21.40 2.35
N ILE A 70 -1.34 -20.41 2.19
CA ILE A 70 -1.90 -19.66 3.31
C ILE A 70 -3.24 -20.28 3.71
N ALA A 71 -3.31 -20.76 4.95
CA ALA A 71 -4.56 -21.14 5.60
C ALA A 71 -5.25 -19.88 6.14
N TRP A 72 -6.13 -19.27 5.34
CA TRP A 72 -6.72 -17.97 5.65
C TRP A 72 -7.47 -17.93 6.99
N ASN A 73 -8.25 -18.97 7.31
CA ASN A 73 -8.96 -19.05 8.59
C ASN A 73 -8.00 -19.08 9.79
N ASP A 74 -6.87 -19.75 9.65
CA ASP A 74 -5.86 -19.79 10.71
C ASP A 74 -5.08 -18.48 10.80
N LEU A 75 -4.88 -17.81 9.67
CA LEU A 75 -4.27 -16.47 9.64
C LEU A 75 -5.17 -15.46 10.36
N GLU A 76 -6.47 -15.43 10.05
CA GLU A 76 -7.45 -14.56 10.71
C GLU A 76 -7.58 -14.86 12.20
N ALA A 77 -7.56 -16.15 12.56
CA ALA A 77 -7.58 -16.60 13.95
C ALA A 77 -6.23 -16.41 14.67
N LYS A 78 -5.22 -15.81 14.02
CA LYS A 78 -3.85 -15.60 14.55
C LYS A 78 -3.16 -16.89 15.05
N LYS A 79 -3.50 -18.05 14.46
CA LYS A 79 -2.90 -19.34 14.82
C LYS A 79 -1.60 -19.64 14.08
N ILE A 80 -1.33 -18.93 12.99
CA ILE A 80 -0.11 -19.11 12.20
C ILE A 80 1.06 -18.43 12.91
N LYS A 81 2.11 -19.19 13.20
CA LYS A 81 3.35 -18.62 13.72
C LYS A 81 4.04 -17.82 12.63
N MET A 82 4.22 -16.52 12.87
CA MET A 82 4.91 -15.63 11.94
C MET A 82 6.42 -15.91 11.92
N ALA A 83 7.04 -15.79 10.75
CA ALA A 83 8.49 -15.92 10.58
C ALA A 83 9.26 -14.78 11.27
N TYR A 84 8.66 -13.62 11.35
CA TYR A 84 9.21 -12.47 12.06
C TYR A 84 8.21 -11.97 13.10
N VAL A 85 8.66 -11.83 14.32
CA VAL A 85 7.91 -11.22 15.43
C VAL A 85 8.80 -10.11 15.99
N PRO A 86 8.34 -8.84 15.99
CA PRO A 86 9.11 -7.75 16.59
C PRO A 86 9.42 -8.04 18.05
N LYS A 87 10.64 -7.70 18.47
CA LYS A 87 11.00 -7.74 19.89
C LYS A 87 10.39 -6.51 20.56
N ILE A 88 9.52 -6.75 21.51
CA ILE A 88 8.84 -5.70 22.28
C ILE A 88 9.10 -6.01 23.75
N THR A 89 9.65 -5.05 24.49
CA THR A 89 9.96 -5.19 25.92
C THR A 89 8.77 -4.88 26.81
N ASN A 90 7.90 -3.94 26.38
CA ASN A 90 6.69 -3.54 27.06
C ASN A 90 5.69 -2.93 26.07
N PRO A 91 4.41 -2.71 26.43
CA PRO A 91 3.39 -2.17 25.53
C PRO A 91 3.67 -0.77 24.96
N LEU A 92 4.58 -0.02 25.58
CA LEU A 92 4.98 1.35 25.18
C LEU A 92 6.35 1.37 24.51
N ASP A 93 6.88 0.22 24.12
CA ASP A 93 8.20 0.10 23.50
C ASP A 93 8.17 0.65 22.07
N THR A 94 8.88 1.77 21.87
CA THR A 94 9.03 2.44 20.58
C THR A 94 10.35 2.12 19.87
N SER A 95 11.16 1.21 20.41
CA SER A 95 12.51 0.90 19.88
C SER A 95 12.56 0.39 18.44
N ASN A 96 11.41 -0.02 17.88
CA ASN A 96 11.28 -0.43 16.47
C ASN A 96 10.91 0.73 15.51
N PHE A 97 10.81 1.94 16.01
CA PHE A 97 10.51 3.16 15.25
C PHE A 97 11.70 4.11 15.32
N ASP A 98 11.88 4.90 14.29
CA ASP A 98 12.87 5.97 14.30
C ASP A 98 12.46 7.06 15.31
N ASP A 99 13.47 7.64 15.99
CA ASP A 99 13.24 8.81 16.83
C ASP A 99 13.02 10.03 15.94
N TYR A 100 11.82 10.61 16.05
CA TYR A 100 11.52 11.89 15.43
C TYR A 100 11.62 12.99 16.49
N PRO A 101 12.24 14.12 16.20
CA PRO A 101 12.17 15.26 17.11
C PRO A 101 10.69 15.61 17.32
N ASP A 102 10.33 15.89 18.58
CA ASP A 102 8.99 16.35 18.89
C ASP A 102 8.61 17.48 17.93
N ALA A 103 7.46 17.36 17.31
CA ALA A 103 6.95 18.45 16.48
C ALA A 103 6.88 19.69 17.36
N ASP A 104 7.47 20.79 16.92
CA ASP A 104 7.36 22.08 17.61
C ASP A 104 5.85 22.32 17.86
N PRO A 105 5.40 22.39 19.14
CA PRO A 105 3.99 22.62 19.42
C PRO A 105 3.47 23.95 18.87
N ASP A 106 4.39 24.91 18.61
CA ASP A 106 4.07 26.18 17.96
C ASP A 106 4.15 26.09 16.41
N ALA A 107 4.67 24.97 15.86
CA ALA A 107 4.64 24.70 14.43
C ALA A 107 3.26 24.19 13.97
N HIS A 108 2.19 24.73 14.49
CA HIS A 108 0.83 24.54 13.95
C HIS A 108 0.73 25.18 12.56
N THR A 109 1.44 24.55 11.64
CA THR A 109 1.41 24.94 10.22
C THR A 109 0.03 24.70 9.60
N TRP A 110 -0.84 23.97 10.25
CA TRP A 110 -2.21 23.75 9.78
C TRP A 110 -3.03 25.02 9.75
N ASP A 111 -2.88 25.91 10.76
CA ASP A 111 -3.59 27.19 10.81
C ASP A 111 -3.15 28.17 9.71
N LYS A 112 -1.96 27.96 9.13
CA LYS A 112 -1.50 28.77 7.99
C LYS A 112 -2.07 28.33 6.65
N TYR A 113 -2.61 27.12 6.56
CA TYR A 113 -3.17 26.55 5.33
C TYR A 113 -4.69 26.42 5.36
N VAL A 114 -5.31 26.58 6.51
CA VAL A 114 -6.77 26.69 6.62
C VAL A 114 -7.12 28.15 6.35
N ASP A 115 -7.08 28.51 5.08
CA ASP A 115 -7.74 29.74 4.62
C ASP A 115 -9.24 29.62 4.95
N ALA A 116 -9.82 30.70 5.50
CA ALA A 116 -11.25 30.78 5.83
C ALA A 116 -12.17 30.44 4.63
N SER A 117 -11.65 30.56 3.41
CA SER A 117 -12.32 30.10 2.20
C SER A 117 -12.48 28.57 2.14
N TYR A 118 -11.57 27.81 2.75
CA TYR A 118 -11.62 26.33 2.74
C TYR A 118 -12.74 25.81 3.63
N GLU A 119 -12.93 26.40 4.82
CA GLU A 119 -14.04 26.06 5.72
C GLU A 119 -15.40 26.39 5.08
N THR A 120 -15.48 27.49 4.32
CA THR A 120 -16.71 27.87 3.63
C THR A 120 -17.05 26.92 2.48
N ILE A 121 -16.04 26.46 1.72
CA ILE A 121 -16.22 25.49 0.65
C ILE A 121 -16.61 24.12 1.24
N TRP A 122 -15.95 23.68 2.30
CA TRP A 122 -16.29 22.42 2.99
C TRP A 122 -17.70 22.42 3.55
N ALA A 123 -18.07 23.49 4.24
CA ALA A 123 -19.41 23.63 4.81
C ALA A 123 -20.50 23.68 3.73
N SER A 124 -20.23 24.26 2.55
CA SER A 124 -21.19 24.34 1.46
C SER A 124 -21.35 23.03 0.67
N GLU A 125 -20.29 22.23 0.54
CA GLU A 125 -20.32 20.99 -0.24
C GLU A 125 -20.63 19.73 0.59
N PHE A 126 -20.31 19.72 1.86
CA PHE A 126 -20.41 18.53 2.72
C PHE A 126 -21.16 18.74 4.04
N GLY A 127 -21.68 19.92 4.29
CA GLY A 127 -22.39 20.31 5.51
C GLY A 127 -23.91 20.18 5.44
N SER A 128 -24.42 19.01 5.00
CA SER A 128 -25.86 18.68 5.05
C SER A 128 -26.09 17.39 5.81
#